data_444d26d6ec1f7db03dbf0762208ec823
#
_entry.id   444d26d6ec1f7db03dbf0762208ec823
#
_cell.length_a   1.000
_cell.length_b   1.000
_cell.length_c   1.000
_cell.angle_alpha   90.00
_cell.angle_beta   90.00
_cell.angle_gamma   90.00
#
_symmetry.space_group_name_H-M   'P 1'
#
loop_
_entity.id
_entity.type
_entity.pdbx_description
1 polymer ?
#
loop_
_entity_poly.entity_id
_entity_poly.type
_entity_poly.pdbx_seq_one_letter_code
_entity_poly.pdbx_strand_id
1 'polypeptide(L)'
;MTMLPGRMGVLRGAVGLLLGLSVFLLGAQPAPEVEGIQVPAPPFSDGIFPCTSCHDGKAVKLNTKRRELVDMHGDIELHHGPASRWCLDCHDATDRDHLHLVSGERIEFTASYLLCGQCHGDKLRDWRVGVHGKRTGHWNGEKQYLLCVNCHNPHTPHFKAIQPMPAPTPPQDIQARKGGKP
;
A
#
# COMPACT_ATOMS: atom_id res chain seq x y z
N MET A 1 -85.59 43.33 10.86
CA MET A 1 -84.83 42.46 11.72
C MET A 1 -84.41 41.23 10.94
N THR A 2 -83.25 41.26 10.33
CA THR A 2 -82.82 40.17 9.45
C THR A 2 -81.33 39.93 9.77
N MET A 3 -81.04 38.81 10.41
CA MET A 3 -79.67 38.40 10.73
C MET A 3 -79.02 37.73 9.50
N LEU A 4 -77.85 38.14 9.15
CA LEU A 4 -76.97 37.51 8.15
C LEU A 4 -76.02 36.53 8.86
N PRO A 5 -75.80 35.35 8.32
CA PRO A 5 -74.85 34.41 8.90
C PRO A 5 -73.44 34.70 8.38
N GLY A 6 -72.44 34.65 9.30
CA GLY A 6 -71.06 34.81 9.03
C GLY A 6 -70.45 33.65 8.23
N ARG A 7 -69.60 33.97 7.28
CA ARG A 7 -68.74 33.04 6.50
C ARG A 7 -67.47 32.72 7.28
N MET A 8 -67.32 31.50 7.71
CA MET A 8 -66.05 30.97 8.24
C MET A 8 -65.14 30.67 7.07
N GLY A 9 -64.06 31.42 6.97
CA GLY A 9 -62.98 31.17 6.00
C GLY A 9 -62.08 30.03 6.48
N VAL A 10 -62.00 28.97 5.69
CA VAL A 10 -61.07 27.86 5.90
C VAL A 10 -59.72 28.25 5.35
N LEU A 11 -58.75 28.47 6.26
CA LEU A 11 -57.33 28.73 5.92
C LEU A 11 -56.72 27.36 5.57
N ARG A 12 -56.49 27.10 4.29
CA ARG A 12 -55.71 25.94 3.81
C ARG A 12 -54.23 26.25 3.97
N GLY A 13 -53.60 25.75 5.04
CA GLY A 13 -52.14 25.76 5.20
C GLY A 13 -51.52 24.78 4.22
N ALA A 14 -50.76 25.30 3.27
CA ALA A 14 -49.86 24.48 2.44
C ALA A 14 -48.62 24.11 3.23
N VAL A 15 -48.52 22.87 3.67
CA VAL A 15 -47.30 22.31 4.24
C VAL A 15 -46.37 22.00 3.08
N GLY A 16 -45.43 22.89 2.84
CA GLY A 16 -44.33 22.65 1.90
C GLY A 16 -43.35 21.64 2.46
N LEU A 17 -43.36 20.43 1.91
CA LEU A 17 -42.37 19.37 2.21
C LEU A 17 -41.07 19.71 1.50
N LEU A 18 -40.14 20.38 2.21
CA LEU A 18 -38.75 20.58 1.75
C LEU A 18 -38.01 19.25 1.88
N LEU A 19 -37.97 18.46 0.81
CA LEU A 19 -37.03 17.36 0.67
C LEU A 19 -35.63 17.92 0.53
N GLY A 20 -34.90 17.99 1.65
CA GLY A 20 -33.49 18.29 1.68
C GLY A 20 -32.71 17.17 1.01
N LEU A 21 -32.23 17.41 -0.19
CA LEU A 21 -31.30 16.53 -0.91
C LEU A 21 -29.93 16.65 -0.25
N SER A 22 -29.68 15.82 0.77
CA SER A 22 -28.36 15.69 1.39
C SER A 22 -27.44 14.98 0.40
N VAL A 23 -26.67 15.74 -0.37
CA VAL A 23 -25.58 15.21 -1.18
C VAL A 23 -24.50 14.74 -0.20
N PHE A 24 -24.47 13.45 0.09
CA PHE A 24 -23.32 12.82 0.73
C PHE A 24 -22.16 12.89 -0.26
N LEU A 25 -21.27 13.86 -0.06
CA LEU A 25 -19.93 13.82 -0.63
C LEU A 25 -19.24 12.58 -0.04
N LEU A 26 -19.25 11.46 -0.78
CA LEU A 26 -18.33 10.36 -0.51
C LEU A 26 -16.92 10.90 -0.78
N GLY A 27 -16.33 11.56 0.21
CA GLY A 27 -14.90 11.79 0.24
C GLY A 27 -14.22 10.41 0.22
N ALA A 28 -13.30 10.19 -0.71
CA ALA A 28 -12.45 9.01 -0.69
C ALA A 28 -11.80 8.94 0.71
N GLN A 29 -12.15 7.92 1.47
CA GLN A 29 -11.51 7.66 2.76
C GLN A 29 -10.08 7.21 2.46
N PRO A 30 -9.06 7.79 3.10
CA PRO A 30 -7.70 7.26 2.99
C PRO A 30 -7.74 5.77 3.35
N ALA A 31 -6.96 4.97 2.61
CA ALA A 31 -6.84 3.55 2.90
C ALA A 31 -6.50 3.38 4.39
N PRO A 32 -7.15 2.45 5.10
CA PRO A 32 -6.93 2.31 6.53
C PRO A 32 -5.45 2.02 6.77
N GLU A 33 -4.75 3.03 7.27
CA GLU A 33 -3.44 2.85 7.86
C GLU A 33 -3.62 1.77 8.93
N VAL A 34 -2.84 0.70 8.86
CA VAL A 34 -2.97 -0.38 9.84
C VAL A 34 -2.46 0.16 11.15
N GLU A 35 -3.38 0.54 12.00
CA GLU A 35 -3.12 1.18 13.28
C GLU A 35 -2.06 0.38 14.06
N GLY A 36 -0.98 1.03 14.45
CA GLY A 36 0.11 0.41 15.20
C GLY A 36 1.20 -0.31 14.39
N ILE A 37 1.16 -0.28 13.06
CA ILE A 37 2.26 -0.83 12.24
C ILE A 37 3.27 0.27 11.92
N GLN A 38 4.45 0.16 12.49
CA GLN A 38 5.61 0.96 12.10
C GLN A 38 6.44 0.20 11.07
N VAL A 39 6.80 0.85 10.00
CA VAL A 39 7.66 0.30 8.94
C VAL A 39 8.92 1.15 8.79
N PRO A 40 10.07 0.55 8.47
CA PRO A 40 11.25 1.32 8.10
C PRO A 40 11.05 2.00 6.75
N ALA A 41 11.90 2.97 6.45
CA ALA A 41 11.97 3.54 5.11
C ALA A 41 12.21 2.42 4.07
N PRO A 42 11.59 2.51 2.89
CA PRO A 42 11.86 1.58 1.80
C PRO A 42 13.35 1.59 1.42
N PRO A 43 13.91 0.46 0.95
CA PRO A 43 15.32 0.36 0.58
C PRO A 43 15.56 0.97 -0.80
N PHE A 44 15.54 2.30 -0.91
CA PHE A 44 15.96 2.98 -2.12
C PHE A 44 17.48 2.91 -2.30
N SER A 45 17.93 2.91 -3.56
CA SER A 45 19.33 3.14 -3.86
C SER A 45 19.72 4.58 -3.49
N ASP A 46 20.95 4.75 -3.02
CA ASP A 46 21.47 6.07 -2.63
C ASP A 46 21.35 7.08 -3.77
N GLY A 47 20.82 8.26 -3.44
CA GLY A 47 20.67 9.37 -4.37
C GLY A 47 19.57 9.22 -5.45
N ILE A 48 18.77 8.15 -5.39
CA ILE A 48 17.67 7.94 -6.35
C ILE A 48 16.37 8.61 -5.88
N PHE A 49 16.08 8.59 -4.59
CA PHE A 49 14.88 9.24 -4.04
C PHE A 49 15.23 10.65 -3.50
N PRO A 50 14.40 11.67 -3.72
CA PRO A 50 13.09 11.65 -4.36
C PRO A 50 13.16 11.59 -5.89
N CYS A 51 12.22 10.87 -6.48
CA CYS A 51 12.14 10.67 -7.94
C CYS A 51 11.83 12.00 -8.67
N THR A 52 11.13 12.91 -7.99
CA THR A 52 10.85 14.28 -8.47
C THR A 52 12.09 15.11 -8.73
N SER A 53 13.26 14.72 -8.21
CA SER A 53 14.53 15.38 -8.55
C SER A 53 14.87 15.30 -10.06
N CYS A 54 14.40 14.25 -10.74
CA CYS A 54 14.52 14.07 -12.19
C CYS A 54 13.16 14.18 -12.90
N HIS A 55 12.09 13.74 -12.21
CA HIS A 55 10.71 13.82 -12.71
C HIS A 55 10.00 15.07 -12.15
N ASP A 56 10.39 16.22 -12.65
CA ASP A 56 10.05 17.58 -12.19
C ASP A 56 8.54 17.95 -12.19
N GLY A 57 7.69 17.04 -11.79
CA GLY A 57 6.24 17.26 -11.67
C GLY A 57 5.48 17.31 -12.99
N LYS A 58 6.15 17.08 -14.12
CA LYS A 58 5.45 16.98 -15.40
C LYS A 58 4.64 15.70 -15.44
N ALA A 59 3.33 15.86 -15.50
CA ALA A 59 2.42 14.76 -15.71
C ALA A 59 2.78 14.02 -16.99
N VAL A 60 3.11 12.74 -16.85
CA VAL A 60 3.33 11.88 -18.01
C VAL A 60 1.98 11.33 -18.43
N LYS A 61 1.69 11.36 -19.73
CA LYS A 61 0.52 10.65 -20.24
C LYS A 61 0.62 9.20 -19.81
N LEU A 62 -0.44 8.70 -19.18
CA LEU A 62 -0.55 7.29 -18.85
C LEU A 62 -0.32 6.48 -20.12
N ASN A 63 0.86 5.93 -20.25
CA ASN A 63 1.16 5.01 -21.32
C ASN A 63 0.85 3.61 -20.80
N THR A 64 -0.26 3.07 -21.23
CA THR A 64 -0.72 1.71 -20.87
C THR A 64 0.07 0.61 -21.57
N LYS A 65 0.99 0.97 -22.50
CA LYS A 65 1.78 -0.02 -23.22
C LYS A 65 3.19 -0.06 -22.67
N ARG A 66 3.63 -1.26 -22.35
CA ARG A 66 5.03 -1.53 -22.03
C ARG A 66 5.92 -1.05 -23.20
N ARG A 67 6.99 -0.36 -22.85
CA ARG A 67 8.03 0.07 -23.81
C ARG A 67 9.41 -0.32 -23.26
N GLU A 68 10.35 -0.46 -24.16
CA GLU A 68 11.75 -0.60 -23.78
C GLU A 68 12.29 0.76 -23.30
N LEU A 69 13.04 0.72 -22.21
CA LEU A 69 13.74 1.89 -21.66
C LEU A 69 15.21 1.78 -22.08
N VAL A 70 15.69 2.79 -22.80
CA VAL A 70 17.04 2.76 -23.40
C VAL A 70 18.02 3.66 -22.67
N ASP A 71 17.52 4.61 -21.88
CA ASP A 71 18.32 5.58 -21.13
C ASP A 71 18.29 5.23 -19.62
N MET A 72 17.61 6.06 -18.84
CA MET A 72 17.44 5.82 -17.40
C MET A 72 16.50 4.63 -17.17
N HIS A 73 16.77 3.86 -16.11
CA HIS A 73 16.01 2.67 -15.71
C HIS A 73 16.08 1.48 -16.71
N GLY A 74 16.97 1.51 -17.69
CA GLY A 74 17.13 0.43 -18.66
C GLY A 74 17.63 -0.90 -18.04
N ASP A 75 18.20 -0.83 -16.85
CA ASP A 75 18.68 -1.96 -16.04
C ASP A 75 17.56 -2.62 -15.24
N ILE A 76 16.36 -2.03 -15.19
CA ILE A 76 15.22 -2.58 -14.44
C ILE A 76 14.49 -3.60 -15.31
N GLU A 77 14.65 -4.87 -14.98
CA GLU A 77 13.91 -5.98 -15.56
C GLU A 77 12.61 -6.23 -14.79
N LEU A 78 11.47 -6.16 -15.48
CA LEU A 78 10.17 -6.42 -14.88
C LEU A 78 9.69 -7.84 -15.20
N HIS A 79 9.83 -8.72 -14.22
CA HIS A 79 9.36 -10.11 -14.24
C HIS A 79 8.31 -10.34 -13.15
N HIS A 80 7.28 -9.48 -13.11
CA HIS A 80 6.23 -9.53 -12.10
C HIS A 80 4.85 -9.43 -12.75
N GLY A 81 4.09 -10.50 -12.68
CA GLY A 81 2.75 -10.57 -13.25
C GLY A 81 2.74 -10.85 -14.77
N PRO A 82 1.66 -10.48 -15.48
CA PRO A 82 1.54 -10.75 -16.90
C PRO A 82 2.55 -9.95 -17.73
N ALA A 83 2.87 -10.43 -18.93
CA ALA A 83 3.83 -9.79 -19.84
C ALA A 83 3.44 -8.33 -20.23
N SER A 84 2.16 -8.00 -20.10
CA SER A 84 1.66 -6.63 -20.33
C SER A 84 1.88 -5.67 -19.15
N ARG A 85 2.34 -6.18 -18.00
CA ARG A 85 2.59 -5.35 -16.80
C ARG A 85 3.60 -4.25 -17.14
N TRP A 86 3.30 -3.04 -16.64
CA TRP A 86 4.08 -1.86 -16.91
C TRP A 86 4.41 -1.08 -15.64
N CYS A 87 5.44 -0.28 -15.67
CA CYS A 87 5.89 0.54 -14.54
C CYS A 87 4.76 1.37 -13.91
N LEU A 88 3.91 1.96 -14.77
CA LEU A 88 2.80 2.82 -14.37
C LEU A 88 1.55 2.06 -13.89
N ASP A 89 1.59 0.73 -13.80
CA ASP A 89 0.56 -0.05 -13.11
C ASP A 89 0.75 0.01 -11.59
N CYS A 90 1.91 0.50 -11.14
CA CYS A 90 2.27 0.58 -9.73
C CYS A 90 2.76 1.98 -9.34
N HIS A 91 3.60 2.61 -10.18
CA HIS A 91 4.15 3.95 -9.94
C HIS A 91 3.18 5.03 -10.43
N ASP A 92 2.93 6.05 -9.59
CA ASP A 92 2.02 7.14 -9.96
C ASP A 92 2.57 7.93 -11.15
N ALA A 93 1.71 8.18 -12.13
CA ALA A 93 2.08 8.84 -13.39
C ALA A 93 2.27 10.35 -13.24
N THR A 94 1.67 10.94 -12.21
CA THR A 94 1.66 12.39 -11.99
C THR A 94 2.62 12.80 -10.88
N ASP A 95 2.91 11.89 -9.96
CA ASP A 95 3.81 12.10 -8.84
C ASP A 95 4.66 10.85 -8.61
N ARG A 96 5.89 10.89 -9.09
CA ARG A 96 6.81 9.74 -9.06
C ARG A 96 7.29 9.38 -7.65
N ASP A 97 7.12 10.25 -6.69
CA ASP A 97 7.44 9.96 -5.28
C ASP A 97 6.39 9.09 -4.60
N HIS A 98 5.37 8.65 -5.35
CA HIS A 98 4.27 7.83 -4.87
C HIS A 98 4.03 6.60 -5.74
N LEU A 99 3.36 5.64 -5.11
CA LEU A 99 2.69 4.52 -5.78
C LEU A 99 1.20 4.82 -5.88
N HIS A 100 0.47 4.00 -6.64
CA HIS A 100 -1.00 4.06 -6.64
C HIS A 100 -1.61 2.66 -6.58
N LEU A 101 -2.79 2.58 -5.98
CA LEU A 101 -3.61 1.36 -5.96
C LEU A 101 -4.39 1.22 -7.28
N VAL A 102 -4.96 0.05 -7.52
CA VAL A 102 -5.85 -0.20 -8.68
C VAL A 102 -7.04 0.76 -8.70
N SER A 103 -7.48 1.24 -7.53
CA SER A 103 -8.50 2.28 -7.41
C SER A 103 -8.07 3.65 -7.96
N GLY A 104 -6.77 3.85 -8.20
CA GLY A 104 -6.17 5.14 -8.51
C GLY A 104 -5.79 5.95 -7.26
N GLU A 105 -6.04 5.43 -6.07
CA GLU A 105 -5.63 6.07 -4.83
C GLU A 105 -4.11 6.09 -4.73
N ARG A 106 -3.54 7.26 -4.47
CA ARG A 106 -2.12 7.46 -4.28
C ARG A 106 -1.71 7.02 -2.88
N ILE A 107 -0.59 6.31 -2.78
CA ILE A 107 -0.02 5.85 -1.51
C ILE A 107 1.48 6.13 -1.46
N GLU A 108 1.97 6.32 -0.24
CA GLU A 108 3.40 6.42 0.04
C GLU A 108 4.12 5.09 -0.18
N PHE A 109 5.41 5.13 -0.47
CA PHE A 109 6.23 3.91 -0.56
C PHE A 109 6.25 3.12 0.76
N THR A 110 6.10 3.78 1.90
CA THR A 110 5.95 3.14 3.21
C THR A 110 4.67 2.32 3.33
N ALA A 111 3.65 2.63 2.52
CA ALA A 111 2.40 1.89 2.43
C ALA A 111 2.38 0.86 1.28
N SER A 112 3.53 0.56 0.67
CA SER A 112 3.65 -0.37 -0.48
C SER A 112 3.07 -1.77 -0.20
N TYR A 113 2.98 -2.19 1.05
CA TYR A 113 2.33 -3.45 1.44
C TYR A 113 0.85 -3.50 1.04
N LEU A 114 0.15 -2.35 0.95
CA LEU A 114 -1.23 -2.27 0.47
C LEU A 114 -1.30 -2.61 -1.03
N LEU A 115 -0.37 -2.07 -1.82
CA LEU A 115 -0.28 -2.37 -3.24
C LEU A 115 0.00 -3.86 -3.48
N CYS A 116 0.99 -4.43 -2.78
CA CYS A 116 1.29 -5.86 -2.85
C CYS A 116 0.06 -6.71 -2.48
N GLY A 117 -0.65 -6.30 -1.45
CA GLY A 117 -1.82 -7.00 -0.91
C GLY A 117 -3.02 -7.04 -1.85
N GLN A 118 -3.11 -6.18 -2.86
CA GLN A 118 -4.20 -6.23 -3.84
C GLN A 118 -4.21 -7.52 -4.65
N CYS A 119 -3.04 -8.09 -4.90
CA CYS A 119 -2.89 -9.38 -5.59
C CYS A 119 -2.49 -10.51 -4.64
N HIS A 120 -1.72 -10.21 -3.60
CA HIS A 120 -1.19 -11.15 -2.61
C HIS A 120 -1.89 -11.01 -1.26
N GLY A 121 -3.23 -11.03 -1.26
CA GLY A 121 -4.06 -10.80 -0.07
C GLY A 121 -3.82 -11.78 1.07
N ASP A 122 -3.55 -13.06 0.77
CA ASP A 122 -3.16 -14.07 1.74
C ASP A 122 -1.84 -13.72 2.44
N LYS A 123 -0.84 -13.28 1.68
CA LYS A 123 0.46 -12.86 2.22
C LYS A 123 0.37 -11.57 3.03
N LEU A 124 -0.48 -10.61 2.60
CA LEU A 124 -0.73 -9.41 3.37
C LEU A 124 -1.39 -9.74 4.72
N ARG A 125 -2.39 -10.64 4.73
CA ARG A 125 -3.02 -11.10 5.97
C ARG A 125 -1.99 -11.71 6.91
N ASP A 126 -1.17 -12.63 6.41
CA ASP A 126 -0.15 -13.33 7.19
C ASP A 126 0.95 -12.37 7.67
N TRP A 127 1.29 -11.35 6.89
CA TRP A 127 2.24 -10.30 7.26
C TRP A 127 1.70 -9.44 8.42
N ARG A 128 0.44 -9.05 8.37
CA ARG A 128 -0.20 -8.25 9.43
C ARG A 128 -0.16 -8.94 10.79
N VAL A 129 -0.25 -10.25 10.83
CA VAL A 129 -0.20 -11.04 12.07
C VAL A 129 1.19 -11.59 12.38
N GLY A 130 2.19 -11.33 11.51
CA GLY A 130 3.58 -11.71 11.71
C GLY A 130 3.91 -13.18 11.40
N VAL A 131 3.05 -13.88 10.68
CA VAL A 131 3.30 -15.24 10.17
C VAL A 131 4.20 -15.17 8.93
N HIS A 132 4.07 -14.12 8.13
CA HIS A 132 4.93 -13.84 6.98
C HIS A 132 5.76 -12.58 7.22
N GLY A 133 6.96 -12.53 6.67
CA GLY A 133 7.86 -11.39 6.84
C GLY A 133 8.61 -11.41 8.17
N LYS A 134 9.27 -10.31 8.47
CA LYS A 134 10.07 -10.17 9.69
C LYS A 134 9.64 -8.94 10.48
N ARG A 135 9.47 -9.15 11.79
CA ARG A 135 9.30 -8.08 12.76
C ARG A 135 10.62 -7.83 13.46
N THR A 136 10.94 -6.57 13.68
CA THR A 136 12.08 -6.11 14.47
C THR A 136 11.59 -5.24 15.64
N GLY A 137 12.50 -4.71 16.44
CA GLY A 137 12.17 -3.92 17.63
C GLY A 137 12.29 -4.70 18.94
N HIS A 138 11.79 -4.14 20.02
CA HIS A 138 11.90 -4.75 21.34
C HIS A 138 10.83 -5.81 21.57
N TRP A 139 11.16 -6.86 22.31
CA TRP A 139 10.23 -7.95 22.62
C TRP A 139 8.99 -7.49 23.39
N ASN A 140 9.10 -6.44 24.21
CA ASN A 140 8.06 -5.85 25.04
C ASN A 140 7.69 -4.41 24.66
N GLY A 141 8.17 -3.90 23.53
CA GLY A 141 7.94 -2.53 23.05
C GLY A 141 7.45 -2.48 21.63
N GLU A 142 7.66 -1.35 21.01
CA GLU A 142 7.27 -1.10 19.63
C GLU A 142 7.92 -2.10 18.67
N LYS A 143 7.13 -2.57 17.73
CA LYS A 143 7.57 -3.48 16.67
C LYS A 143 7.64 -2.73 15.36
N GLN A 144 8.67 -3.00 14.60
CA GLN A 144 8.77 -2.58 13.21
C GLN A 144 8.52 -3.78 12.31
N TYR A 145 7.73 -3.57 11.28
CA TYR A 145 7.42 -4.58 10.27
C TYR A 145 8.25 -4.28 9.03
N LEU A 146 9.14 -5.18 8.64
CA LEU A 146 9.83 -5.04 7.37
C LEU A 146 8.81 -5.13 6.25
N LEU A 147 8.88 -4.17 5.32
CA LEU A 147 8.04 -4.16 4.13
C LEU A 147 8.34 -5.38 3.24
N CYS A 148 7.40 -5.73 2.38
CA CYS A 148 7.59 -6.79 1.39
C CYS A 148 8.87 -6.56 0.57
N VAL A 149 9.13 -5.29 0.20
CA VAL A 149 10.30 -4.87 -0.60
C VAL A 149 11.64 -4.99 0.14
N ASN A 150 11.65 -5.13 1.45
CA ASN A 150 12.90 -5.39 2.18
C ASN A 150 13.45 -6.80 1.94
N CYS A 151 12.63 -7.71 1.43
CA CYS A 151 12.99 -9.09 1.14
C CYS A 151 12.74 -9.46 -0.33
N HIS A 152 11.70 -8.93 -0.94
CA HIS A 152 11.32 -9.20 -2.32
C HIS A 152 11.63 -8.00 -3.21
N ASN A 153 12.42 -8.19 -4.27
CA ASN A 153 12.54 -7.15 -5.30
C ASN A 153 11.17 -6.99 -6.00
N PRO A 154 10.53 -5.81 -5.95
CA PRO A 154 9.18 -5.65 -6.50
C PRO A 154 9.10 -5.86 -8.01
N HIS A 155 10.22 -5.73 -8.72
CA HIS A 155 10.29 -5.93 -10.16
C HIS A 155 10.49 -7.40 -10.53
N THR A 156 11.19 -8.17 -9.68
CA THR A 156 11.47 -9.60 -9.85
C THR A 156 11.32 -10.32 -8.51
N PRO A 157 10.09 -10.45 -7.97
CA PRO A 157 9.87 -10.84 -6.57
C PRO A 157 10.14 -12.31 -6.27
N HIS A 158 10.40 -13.13 -7.28
CA HIS A 158 10.63 -14.56 -7.09
C HIS A 158 11.99 -14.84 -6.42
N PHE A 159 11.98 -15.54 -5.31
CA PHE A 159 13.21 -16.01 -4.67
C PHE A 159 13.87 -17.15 -5.46
N LYS A 160 15.20 -17.13 -5.48
CA LYS A 160 15.96 -18.33 -5.86
C LYS A 160 15.68 -19.45 -4.84
N ALA A 161 15.68 -20.68 -5.29
CA ALA A 161 15.54 -21.83 -4.40
C ALA A 161 16.59 -21.77 -3.27
N ILE A 162 16.12 -21.78 -2.04
CA ILE A 162 16.98 -21.77 -0.86
C ILE A 162 17.37 -23.20 -0.57
N GLN A 163 18.67 -23.44 -0.43
CA GLN A 163 19.16 -24.74 0.02
C GLN A 163 18.82 -24.91 1.50
N PRO A 164 18.27 -26.05 1.91
CA PRO A 164 18.03 -26.31 3.33
C PRO A 164 19.34 -26.23 4.11
N MET A 165 19.24 -25.72 5.33
CA MET A 165 20.37 -25.83 6.25
C MET A 165 20.68 -27.31 6.53
N PRO A 166 21.95 -27.68 6.74
CA PRO A 166 22.30 -29.02 7.21
C PRO A 166 21.50 -29.40 8.46
N ALA A 167 21.20 -30.66 8.62
CA ALA A 167 20.56 -31.14 9.84
C ALA A 167 21.35 -30.68 11.07
N PRO A 168 20.68 -30.35 12.19
CA PRO A 168 21.37 -30.01 13.43
C PRO A 168 22.34 -31.13 13.84
N THR A 169 23.49 -30.75 14.36
CA THR A 169 24.45 -31.73 14.91
C THR A 169 23.77 -32.52 16.03
N PRO A 170 23.73 -33.84 15.96
CA PRO A 170 23.16 -34.67 17.00
C PRO A 170 23.82 -34.39 18.37
N PRO A 171 23.09 -34.46 19.48
CA PRO A 171 23.63 -34.12 20.80
C PRO A 171 24.90 -34.86 21.16
N GLN A 172 25.04 -36.12 20.75
CA GLN A 172 26.25 -36.92 20.99
C GLN A 172 27.50 -36.43 20.24
N ASP A 173 27.30 -35.68 19.16
CA ASP A 173 28.38 -35.17 18.30
C ASP A 173 28.75 -33.72 18.64
N ILE A 174 27.99 -33.07 19.56
CA ILE A 174 28.27 -31.74 20.06
C ILE A 174 29.46 -31.83 21.03
N GLN A 175 30.65 -31.57 20.53
CA GLN A 175 31.78 -31.40 21.44
C GLN A 175 31.60 -30.10 22.25
N ALA A 176 31.49 -30.21 23.56
CA ALA A 176 31.50 -29.04 24.45
C ALA A 176 32.73 -28.21 24.09
N ARG A 177 32.54 -26.98 23.65
CA ARG A 177 33.67 -26.02 23.50
C ARG A 177 34.37 -25.97 24.83
N LYS A 178 35.54 -26.62 24.92
CA LYS A 178 36.41 -26.48 26.07
C LYS A 178 36.66 -24.98 26.25
N GLY A 179 36.19 -24.45 27.39
CA GLY A 179 36.10 -23.03 27.68
C GLY A 179 37.35 -22.26 27.33
N GLY A 180 37.24 -21.45 26.30
CA GLY A 180 38.09 -20.27 26.19
C GLY A 180 37.55 -19.28 27.21
N LYS A 181 38.33 -18.96 28.23
CA LYS A 181 38.09 -17.84 29.12
C LYS A 181 37.95 -16.57 28.29
N PRO A 182 37.08 -15.63 28.72
CA PRO A 182 36.97 -14.32 28.10
C PRO A 182 38.25 -13.52 28.16
#